data_f1a24e626d6087c2b912b6e848a82618
#
_entry.id   f1a24e626d6087c2b912b6e848a82618
#
_cell.length_a   1.000
_cell.length_b   1.000
_cell.length_c   1.000
_cell.angle_alpha   90.00
_cell.angle_beta   90.00
_cell.angle_gamma   90.00
#
_symmetry.space_group_name_H-M   'P 1'
#
loop_
_entity.id
_entity.type
_entity.pdbx_description
1 polymer ?
#
loop_
_entity_poly.entity_id
_entity_poly.type
_entity_poly.pdbx_seq_one_letter_code
_entity_poly.pdbx_strand_id
1 'polypeptide(L)'
;MKITLLTSNQNRHIFLINAISKIAKELNVIQECTTRYTGTREGIYRKSKIISGYFKKVKKAEEKIFPESSISVDNKCNLNLISIQHGDINYLKIEKLKKFFSSDIYIVFGTSFIKGKLCKYLISKKAINIHMGIAPYYKGTSCNFWALIDKNPNLVGATIHLLNKKIDDGKILYHVITNFNKDLFLYSMLTVKSAILSIKKKIQENKIFTIKPTHSNQKILRYSFKKDFSSTAIKKFYKVKINKKDLTKKYSLIKPFKL
;
A
#
# COMPACT_ATOMS: atom_id res chain seq x y z
N MET A 1 -5.63 -4.36 -22.22
CA MET A 1 -4.60 -3.67 -21.45
C MET A 1 -3.74 -4.69 -20.71
N LYS A 2 -2.44 -4.53 -20.74
CA LYS A 2 -1.48 -5.33 -19.99
C LYS A 2 -1.05 -4.57 -18.74
N ILE A 3 -1.08 -5.21 -17.58
CA ILE A 3 -0.73 -4.57 -16.30
C ILE A 3 0.32 -5.42 -15.60
N THR A 4 1.36 -4.77 -15.04
CA THR A 4 2.31 -5.42 -14.15
C THR A 4 2.10 -4.94 -12.73
N LEU A 5 1.90 -5.89 -11.81
CA LEU A 5 1.86 -5.65 -10.37
C LEU A 5 3.15 -6.14 -9.72
N LEU A 6 3.79 -5.26 -8.96
CA LEU A 6 4.86 -5.62 -8.03
C LEU A 6 4.25 -5.51 -6.62
N THR A 7 4.03 -6.64 -5.95
CA THR A 7 3.23 -6.67 -4.72
C THR A 7 3.71 -7.73 -3.74
N SER A 8 2.98 -7.99 -2.66
CA SER A 8 3.29 -9.00 -1.66
C SER A 8 2.22 -10.10 -1.62
N ASN A 9 2.18 -10.92 -0.56
CA ASN A 9 1.36 -12.14 -0.49
C ASN A 9 0.31 -12.18 0.64
N GLN A 10 0.07 -11.07 1.38
CA GLN A 10 -1.01 -11.02 2.37
C GLN A 10 -2.37 -10.87 1.68
N ASN A 11 -3.48 -11.10 2.41
CA ASN A 11 -4.84 -11.09 1.86
C ASN A 11 -5.17 -9.81 1.07
N ARG A 12 -4.78 -8.63 1.57
CA ARG A 12 -4.97 -7.36 0.87
C ARG A 12 -4.25 -7.27 -0.48
N HIS A 13 -3.10 -7.96 -0.63
CA HIS A 13 -2.35 -8.02 -1.90
C HIS A 13 -2.98 -9.02 -2.86
N ILE A 14 -3.48 -10.15 -2.34
CA ILE A 14 -4.30 -11.09 -3.11
C ILE A 14 -5.56 -10.39 -3.63
N PHE A 15 -6.24 -9.62 -2.77
CA PHE A 15 -7.39 -8.82 -3.19
C PHE A 15 -7.03 -7.82 -4.32
N LEU A 16 -5.86 -7.18 -4.27
CA LEU A 16 -5.38 -6.32 -5.36
C LEU A 16 -5.22 -7.11 -6.66
N ILE A 17 -4.58 -8.28 -6.63
CA ILE A 17 -4.41 -9.14 -7.81
C ILE A 17 -5.77 -9.50 -8.40
N ASN A 18 -6.69 -10.01 -7.56
CA ASN A 18 -8.04 -10.40 -7.97
C ASN A 18 -8.85 -9.20 -8.49
N ALA A 19 -8.69 -8.01 -7.92
CA ALA A 19 -9.40 -6.82 -8.36
C ALA A 19 -8.91 -6.30 -9.72
N ILE A 20 -7.59 -6.36 -9.97
CA ILE A 20 -6.98 -5.88 -11.21
C ILE A 20 -7.17 -6.89 -12.34
N SER A 21 -7.22 -8.20 -12.05
CA SER A 21 -7.49 -9.21 -13.08
C SER A 21 -8.83 -8.98 -13.80
N LYS A 22 -9.82 -8.39 -13.12
CA LYS A 22 -11.14 -8.08 -13.69
C LYS A 22 -11.13 -7.00 -14.78
N ILE A 23 -10.02 -6.26 -14.92
CA ILE A 23 -9.88 -5.14 -15.89
C ILE A 23 -8.68 -5.29 -16.82
N ALA A 24 -7.80 -6.26 -16.58
CA ALA A 24 -6.63 -6.54 -17.41
C ALA A 24 -6.93 -7.69 -18.38
N LYS A 25 -6.43 -7.59 -19.64
CA LYS A 25 -6.36 -8.74 -20.55
C LYS A 25 -5.19 -9.67 -20.20
N GLU A 26 -4.08 -9.06 -19.75
CA GLU A 26 -2.88 -9.77 -19.28
C GLU A 26 -2.40 -9.12 -18.00
N LEU A 27 -2.22 -9.93 -16.96
CA LEU A 27 -1.77 -9.50 -15.66
C LEU A 27 -0.46 -10.21 -15.33
N ASN A 28 0.61 -9.43 -15.21
CA ASN A 28 1.92 -9.92 -14.83
C ASN A 28 2.17 -9.56 -13.36
N VAL A 29 2.37 -10.55 -12.50
CA VAL A 29 2.52 -10.35 -11.06
C VAL A 29 3.91 -10.79 -10.62
N ILE A 30 4.65 -9.87 -10.03
CA ILE A 30 5.88 -10.15 -9.28
C ILE A 30 5.52 -10.03 -7.80
N GLN A 31 5.45 -11.19 -7.11
CA GLN A 31 5.01 -11.28 -5.74
C GLN A 31 6.19 -11.53 -4.80
N GLU A 32 6.53 -10.53 -3.98
CA GLU A 32 7.48 -10.71 -2.88
C GLU A 32 6.79 -11.37 -1.68
N CYS A 33 7.19 -12.60 -1.36
CA CYS A 33 6.57 -13.37 -0.29
C CYS A 33 7.24 -13.11 1.06
N THR A 34 6.41 -12.70 2.03
CA THR A 34 6.78 -12.65 3.45
C THR A 34 5.93 -13.64 4.23
N THR A 35 6.23 -13.84 5.53
CA THR A 35 5.34 -14.63 6.36
C THR A 35 3.97 -13.97 6.50
N ARG A 36 2.91 -14.77 6.34
CA ARG A 36 1.53 -14.37 6.63
C ARG A 36 1.21 -14.42 8.12
N TYR A 37 2.11 -14.96 8.93
CA TYR A 37 1.95 -15.20 10.36
C TYR A 37 2.87 -14.31 11.20
N THR A 38 2.98 -13.04 10.82
CA THR A 38 3.76 -12.05 11.56
C THR A 38 3.33 -11.98 13.03
N GLY A 39 4.31 -12.09 13.94
CA GLY A 39 4.06 -12.13 15.37
C GLY A 39 3.64 -13.52 15.92
N THR A 40 3.39 -14.50 15.05
CA THR A 40 3.09 -15.89 15.43
C THR A 40 4.26 -16.81 15.11
N ARG A 41 4.82 -16.66 13.89
CA ARG A 41 5.99 -17.45 13.45
C ARG A 41 7.22 -17.07 14.25
N GLU A 42 8.06 -18.06 14.55
CA GLU A 42 9.33 -17.87 15.20
C GLU A 42 10.26 -16.91 14.43
N GLY A 43 11.04 -16.12 15.16
CA GLY A 43 11.98 -15.17 14.57
C GLY A 43 11.38 -13.84 14.07
N ILE A 44 10.05 -13.70 13.94
CA ILE A 44 9.41 -12.48 13.44
C ILE A 44 8.46 -11.93 14.51
N TYR A 45 8.98 -11.02 15.34
CA TYR A 45 8.28 -10.36 16.45
C TYR A 45 7.70 -11.32 17.51
N ARG A 46 7.95 -12.63 17.45
CA ARG A 46 7.43 -13.60 18.41
C ARG A 46 7.92 -13.34 19.85
N LYS A 47 9.17 -12.88 20.01
CA LYS A 47 9.77 -12.57 21.33
C LYS A 47 9.04 -11.48 22.11
N SER A 48 8.29 -10.59 21.43
CA SER A 48 7.53 -9.52 22.07
C SER A 48 6.03 -9.84 22.07
N LYS A 49 5.47 -10.19 23.25
CA LYS A 49 4.02 -10.40 23.43
C LYS A 49 3.18 -9.23 22.96
N ILE A 50 3.67 -7.98 23.14
CA ILE A 50 2.97 -6.76 22.74
C ILE A 50 2.90 -6.64 21.22
N ILE A 51 4.03 -6.83 20.53
CA ILE A 51 4.10 -6.72 19.06
C ILE A 51 3.32 -7.87 18.43
N SER A 52 3.47 -9.08 18.96
CA SER A 52 2.71 -10.26 18.53
C SER A 52 1.20 -10.03 18.68
N GLY A 53 0.75 -9.52 19.82
CA GLY A 53 -0.66 -9.20 20.07
C GLY A 53 -1.20 -8.14 19.10
N TYR A 54 -0.40 -7.13 18.78
CA TYR A 54 -0.75 -6.11 17.79
C TYR A 54 -0.96 -6.75 16.39
N PHE A 55 -0.02 -7.56 15.91
CA PHE A 55 -0.13 -8.18 14.60
C PHE A 55 -1.26 -9.22 14.50
N LYS A 56 -1.61 -9.89 15.60
CA LYS A 56 -2.82 -10.74 15.65
C LYS A 56 -4.09 -9.92 15.39
N LYS A 57 -4.20 -8.71 15.97
CA LYS A 57 -5.34 -7.82 15.71
C LYS A 57 -5.33 -7.26 14.29
N VAL A 58 -4.15 -6.88 13.76
CA VAL A 58 -4.00 -6.48 12.36
C VAL A 58 -4.48 -7.60 11.43
N LYS A 59 -4.04 -8.84 11.67
CA LYS A 59 -4.43 -10.01 10.88
C LYS A 59 -5.93 -10.24 10.93
N LYS A 60 -6.55 -10.18 12.13
CA LYS A 60 -8.02 -10.33 12.29
C LYS A 60 -8.78 -9.25 11.50
N ALA A 61 -8.33 -8.00 11.54
CA ALA A 61 -8.95 -6.93 10.78
C ALA A 61 -8.75 -7.11 9.26
N GLU A 62 -7.57 -7.57 8.84
CA GLU A 62 -7.28 -7.87 7.44
C GLU A 62 -8.18 -9.00 6.91
N GLU A 63 -8.31 -10.10 7.63
CA GLU A 63 -9.15 -11.24 7.25
C GLU A 63 -10.64 -10.85 7.16
N LYS A 64 -11.10 -9.94 8.05
CA LYS A 64 -12.47 -9.42 7.99
C LYS A 64 -12.74 -8.57 6.76
N ILE A 65 -11.79 -7.75 6.33
CA ILE A 65 -11.95 -6.83 5.18
C ILE A 65 -11.59 -7.51 3.86
N PHE A 66 -10.68 -8.47 3.89
CA PHE A 66 -10.16 -9.23 2.76
C PHE A 66 -10.23 -10.74 3.07
N PRO A 67 -11.44 -11.33 2.95
CA PRO A 67 -11.63 -12.75 3.25
C PRO A 67 -10.92 -13.66 2.25
N GLU A 68 -10.59 -13.16 1.05
CA GLU A 68 -9.89 -13.92 0.03
C GLU A 68 -8.48 -14.28 0.47
N SER A 69 -8.17 -15.57 0.46
CA SER A 69 -6.86 -16.11 0.85
C SER A 69 -6.07 -16.70 -0.33
N SER A 70 -6.69 -16.78 -1.50
CA SER A 70 -6.12 -17.32 -2.73
C SER A 70 -6.32 -16.37 -3.92
N ILE A 71 -5.46 -16.50 -4.91
CA ILE A 71 -5.58 -15.80 -6.18
C ILE A 71 -6.70 -16.48 -6.98
N SER A 72 -7.71 -15.70 -7.34
CA SER A 72 -8.81 -16.09 -8.20
C SER A 72 -8.92 -15.08 -9.34
N VAL A 73 -8.37 -15.41 -10.50
CA VAL A 73 -8.27 -14.53 -11.65
C VAL A 73 -9.54 -14.61 -12.49
N ASP A 74 -9.97 -13.50 -13.04
CA ASP A 74 -11.05 -13.46 -14.02
C ASP A 74 -10.69 -14.33 -15.23
N ASN A 75 -11.63 -15.13 -15.74
CA ASN A 75 -11.41 -16.08 -16.84
C ASN A 75 -10.95 -15.40 -18.15
N LYS A 76 -11.19 -14.10 -18.31
CA LYS A 76 -10.76 -13.30 -19.47
C LYS A 76 -9.36 -12.73 -19.33
N CYS A 77 -8.69 -12.95 -18.19
CA CYS A 77 -7.38 -12.42 -17.87
C CYS A 77 -6.31 -13.50 -17.91
N ASN A 78 -5.28 -13.31 -18.72
CA ASN A 78 -4.10 -14.17 -18.73
C ASN A 78 -3.17 -13.76 -17.58
N LEU A 79 -3.02 -14.62 -16.57
CA LEU A 79 -2.14 -14.40 -15.43
C LEU A 79 -0.75 -15.01 -15.67
N ASN A 80 0.29 -14.20 -15.45
CA ASN A 80 1.67 -14.65 -15.27
C ASN A 80 2.14 -14.26 -13.89
N LEU A 81 2.61 -15.20 -13.08
CA LEU A 81 3.02 -14.99 -11.70
C LEU A 81 4.43 -15.49 -11.47
N ILE A 82 5.24 -14.67 -10.81
CA ILE A 82 6.53 -15.04 -10.21
C ILE A 82 6.46 -14.72 -8.73
N SER A 83 6.76 -15.71 -7.89
CA SER A 83 6.93 -15.52 -6.44
C SER A 83 8.41 -15.55 -6.09
N ILE A 84 8.83 -14.54 -5.34
CA ILE A 84 10.22 -14.38 -4.86
C ILE A 84 10.23 -14.08 -3.37
N GLN A 85 11.37 -14.27 -2.73
CA GLN A 85 11.52 -13.91 -1.31
C GLN A 85 11.53 -12.38 -1.16
N HIS A 86 10.99 -11.90 -0.04
CA HIS A 86 11.01 -10.46 0.28
C HIS A 86 12.46 -9.94 0.39
N GLY A 87 12.77 -8.91 -0.36
CA GLY A 87 14.11 -8.33 -0.52
C GLY A 87 14.76 -8.66 -1.85
N ASP A 88 14.31 -9.69 -2.57
CA ASP A 88 14.95 -10.17 -3.80
C ASP A 88 14.57 -9.37 -5.05
N ILE A 89 13.56 -8.50 -4.97
CA ILE A 89 13.02 -7.78 -6.13
C ILE A 89 14.08 -6.99 -6.91
N ASN A 90 15.12 -6.50 -6.23
CA ASN A 90 16.18 -5.71 -6.83
C ASN A 90 17.26 -6.54 -7.57
N TYR A 91 17.21 -7.87 -7.43
CA TYR A 91 18.10 -8.82 -8.11
C TYR A 91 17.49 -9.35 -9.41
N LEU A 92 16.24 -9.00 -9.69
CA LEU A 92 15.57 -9.39 -10.93
C LEU A 92 16.25 -8.77 -12.13
N LYS A 93 16.53 -9.61 -13.14
CA LYS A 93 17.10 -9.20 -14.42
C LYS A 93 15.96 -8.90 -15.40
N ILE A 94 15.73 -7.62 -15.68
CA ILE A 94 14.62 -7.13 -16.54
C ILE A 94 14.71 -7.80 -17.92
N GLU A 95 15.91 -7.99 -18.43
CA GLU A 95 16.20 -8.57 -19.74
C GLU A 95 15.70 -10.03 -19.85
N LYS A 96 15.74 -10.77 -18.72
CA LYS A 96 15.26 -12.16 -18.65
C LYS A 96 13.74 -12.26 -18.43
N LEU A 97 13.12 -11.19 -17.98
CA LEU A 97 11.71 -11.11 -17.61
C LEU A 97 10.92 -10.18 -18.54
N LYS A 98 11.25 -10.16 -19.84
CA LYS A 98 10.66 -9.26 -20.84
C LYS A 98 9.14 -9.22 -20.77
N LYS A 99 8.48 -10.37 -20.58
CA LYS A 99 7.01 -10.47 -20.47
C LYS A 99 6.45 -9.63 -19.33
N PHE A 100 7.11 -9.64 -18.17
CA PHE A 100 6.72 -8.87 -16.99
C PHE A 100 7.02 -7.37 -17.12
N PHE A 101 7.91 -7.01 -18.02
CA PHE A 101 8.36 -5.63 -18.22
C PHE A 101 7.98 -5.04 -19.59
N SER A 102 6.88 -5.55 -20.18
CA SER A 102 6.29 -5.02 -21.44
C SER A 102 4.80 -4.70 -21.26
N SER A 103 4.45 -4.01 -20.17
CA SER A 103 3.06 -3.67 -19.83
C SER A 103 2.75 -2.20 -20.07
N ASP A 104 1.45 -1.90 -20.20
CA ASP A 104 0.93 -0.54 -20.36
C ASP A 104 0.95 0.24 -19.04
N ILE A 105 0.73 -0.48 -17.91
CA ILE A 105 0.70 0.09 -16.55
C ILE A 105 1.55 -0.76 -15.62
N TYR A 106 2.27 -0.09 -14.72
CA TYR A 106 3.03 -0.70 -13.63
C TYR A 106 2.49 -0.18 -12.31
N ILE A 107 2.12 -1.08 -11.39
CA ILE A 107 1.63 -0.74 -10.06
C ILE A 107 2.51 -1.41 -9.02
N VAL A 108 2.95 -0.63 -8.03
CA VAL A 108 3.76 -1.09 -6.90
C VAL A 108 2.95 -0.96 -5.62
N PHE A 109 2.86 -2.03 -4.84
CA PHE A 109 2.19 -2.02 -3.54
C PHE A 109 2.78 -3.04 -2.57
N GLY A 110 3.42 -2.58 -1.51
CA GLY A 110 3.86 -3.43 -0.40
C GLY A 110 5.06 -4.33 -0.70
N THR A 111 5.90 -3.94 -1.64
CA THR A 111 7.21 -4.56 -1.90
C THR A 111 8.25 -4.05 -0.91
N SER A 112 9.44 -4.67 -0.93
CA SER A 112 10.65 -4.08 -0.38
C SER A 112 11.04 -2.81 -1.15
N PHE A 113 11.98 -2.03 -0.60
CA PHE A 113 12.43 -0.79 -1.24
C PHE A 113 13.08 -1.08 -2.60
N ILE A 114 12.49 -0.54 -3.66
CA ILE A 114 12.96 -0.71 -5.04
C ILE A 114 14.08 0.28 -5.33
N LYS A 115 15.22 -0.22 -5.80
CA LYS A 115 16.44 0.56 -6.09
C LYS A 115 17.12 0.12 -7.40
N GLY A 116 18.21 0.79 -7.77
CA GLY A 116 19.06 0.39 -8.88
C GLY A 116 18.39 0.46 -10.25
N LYS A 117 18.71 -0.52 -11.12
CA LYS A 117 18.21 -0.60 -12.50
C LYS A 117 16.69 -0.73 -12.56
N LEU A 118 16.09 -1.56 -11.69
CA LEU A 118 14.64 -1.74 -11.63
C LEU A 118 13.92 -0.43 -11.30
N CYS A 119 14.39 0.32 -10.31
CA CYS A 119 13.82 1.61 -9.96
C CYS A 119 13.87 2.58 -11.14
N LYS A 120 15.03 2.71 -11.81
CA LYS A 120 15.20 3.58 -13.00
C LYS A 120 14.20 3.18 -14.11
N TYR A 121 14.08 1.89 -14.38
CA TYR A 121 13.15 1.36 -15.37
C TYR A 121 11.69 1.72 -15.02
N LEU A 122 11.25 1.42 -13.79
CA LEU A 122 9.87 1.69 -13.37
C LEU A 122 9.54 3.19 -13.38
N ILE A 123 10.50 4.05 -13.05
CA ILE A 123 10.35 5.51 -13.16
C ILE A 123 10.16 5.92 -14.62
N SER A 124 10.95 5.39 -15.57
CA SER A 124 10.80 5.69 -17.01
C SER A 124 9.45 5.25 -17.55
N LYS A 125 8.85 4.21 -16.96
CA LYS A 125 7.51 3.71 -17.27
C LYS A 125 6.40 4.41 -16.49
N LYS A 126 6.70 5.46 -15.72
CA LYS A 126 5.73 6.19 -14.87
C LYS A 126 4.96 5.25 -13.93
N ALA A 127 5.64 4.26 -13.36
CA ALA A 127 5.03 3.30 -12.44
C ALA A 127 4.32 4.02 -11.28
N ILE A 128 3.15 3.51 -10.93
CA ILE A 128 2.28 4.05 -9.88
C ILE A 128 2.56 3.31 -8.58
N ASN A 129 2.82 4.03 -7.51
CA ASN A 129 2.95 3.46 -6.17
C ASN A 129 1.70 3.73 -5.32
N ILE A 130 1.22 2.70 -4.63
CA ILE A 130 0.19 2.82 -3.60
C ILE A 130 0.90 2.91 -2.25
N HIS A 131 0.99 4.12 -1.71
CA HIS A 131 1.55 4.37 -0.39
C HIS A 131 0.43 4.44 0.65
N MET A 132 0.53 3.65 1.74
CA MET A 132 -0.44 3.66 2.83
C MET A 132 -0.10 4.73 3.87
N GLY A 133 -0.41 5.96 3.49
CA GLY A 133 -0.20 7.20 4.23
C GLY A 133 -0.55 8.40 3.36
N ILE A 134 -0.90 9.51 3.96
CA ILE A 134 -1.13 10.78 3.24
C ILE A 134 0.19 11.55 3.14
N ALA A 135 0.90 11.38 2.02
CA ALA A 135 2.08 12.16 1.71
C ALA A 135 1.70 13.62 1.30
N PRO A 136 2.52 14.61 1.62
CA PRO A 136 3.81 14.52 2.29
C PRO A 136 3.72 14.48 3.81
N TYR A 137 2.53 14.59 4.43
CA TYR A 137 2.38 14.65 5.89
C TYR A 137 3.01 13.44 6.59
N TYR A 138 2.78 12.24 6.07
CA TYR A 138 3.31 10.98 6.61
C TYR A 138 4.04 10.23 5.52
N LYS A 139 5.35 10.01 5.68
CA LYS A 139 6.23 9.26 4.79
C LYS A 139 6.91 8.10 5.52
N GLY A 140 7.32 7.08 4.78
CA GLY A 140 8.04 5.92 5.31
C GLY A 140 7.13 4.77 5.69
N THR A 141 7.36 4.14 6.84
CA THR A 141 6.68 2.91 7.24
C THR A 141 5.55 3.14 8.24
N SER A 142 4.48 2.34 8.15
CA SER A 142 3.37 2.35 9.12
C SER A 142 2.67 3.70 9.29
N CYS A 143 2.57 4.51 8.21
CA CYS A 143 2.10 5.89 8.27
C CYS A 143 0.71 6.04 8.89
N ASN A 144 -0.24 5.19 8.57
CA ASN A 144 -1.58 5.24 9.16
C ASN A 144 -1.59 4.94 10.67
N PHE A 145 -0.71 4.05 11.14
CA PHE A 145 -0.49 3.82 12.57
C PHE A 145 0.01 5.09 13.28
N TRP A 146 0.96 5.80 12.67
CA TRP A 146 1.50 7.02 13.23
C TRP A 146 0.50 8.17 13.17
N ALA A 147 -0.26 8.31 12.11
CA ALA A 147 -1.32 9.32 12.00
C ALA A 147 -2.35 9.18 13.13
N LEU A 148 -2.69 7.93 13.51
CA LEU A 148 -3.57 7.66 14.65
C LEU A 148 -2.94 8.01 16.00
N ILE A 149 -1.67 7.64 16.23
CA ILE A 149 -0.94 8.03 17.46
C ILE A 149 -0.88 9.55 17.62
N ASP A 150 -0.62 10.26 16.53
CA ASP A 150 -0.52 11.72 16.50
C ASP A 150 -1.90 12.42 16.53
N LYS A 151 -3.00 11.64 16.71
CA LYS A 151 -4.40 12.13 16.71
C LYS A 151 -4.77 12.93 15.46
N ASN A 152 -4.34 12.44 14.31
CA ASN A 152 -4.66 12.96 12.98
C ASN A 152 -5.46 11.93 12.16
N PRO A 153 -6.68 11.54 12.59
CA PRO A 153 -7.47 10.51 11.90
C PRO A 153 -7.80 10.90 10.44
N ASN A 154 -7.91 12.19 10.13
CA ASN A 154 -8.16 12.67 8.78
C ASN A 154 -6.97 12.53 7.82
N LEU A 155 -5.79 12.12 8.35
CA LEU A 155 -4.61 11.75 7.59
C LEU A 155 -4.36 10.23 7.56
N VAL A 156 -5.34 9.44 8.00
CA VAL A 156 -5.39 7.99 7.75
C VAL A 156 -5.94 7.79 6.35
N GLY A 157 -5.07 7.39 5.45
CA GLY A 157 -5.40 7.34 4.03
C GLY A 157 -4.32 6.65 3.22
N ALA A 158 -4.42 6.82 1.91
CA ALA A 158 -3.41 6.40 0.96
C ALA A 158 -3.05 7.52 0.00
N THR A 159 -1.83 7.51 -0.50
CA THR A 159 -1.38 8.37 -1.58
C THR A 159 -1.08 7.52 -2.79
N ILE A 160 -1.73 7.83 -3.89
CA ILE A 160 -1.41 7.27 -5.20
C ILE A 160 -0.49 8.25 -5.90
N HIS A 161 0.75 7.84 -6.12
CA HIS A 161 1.79 8.70 -6.68
C HIS A 161 2.68 7.97 -7.68
N LEU A 162 3.40 8.71 -8.51
CA LEU A 162 4.41 8.13 -9.40
C LEU A 162 5.61 7.66 -8.56
N LEU A 163 6.18 6.51 -8.93
CA LEU A 163 7.39 6.01 -8.27
C LEU A 163 8.55 7.00 -8.45
N ASN A 164 9.35 7.17 -7.40
CA ASN A 164 10.56 8.00 -7.40
C ASN A 164 11.71 7.28 -6.70
N LYS A 165 12.94 7.79 -6.86
CA LYS A 165 14.14 7.25 -6.19
C LYS A 165 14.09 7.41 -4.67
N LYS A 166 13.45 8.48 -4.17
CA LYS A 166 13.24 8.73 -2.74
C LYS A 166 11.95 8.08 -2.28
N ILE A 167 11.92 7.64 -1.02
CA ILE A 167 10.74 7.00 -0.41
C ILE A 167 9.60 8.01 -0.35
N ASP A 168 8.43 7.63 -0.89
CA ASP A 168 7.16 8.36 -0.86
C ASP A 168 7.26 9.84 -1.27
N ASP A 169 8.17 10.13 -2.22
CA ASP A 169 8.48 11.49 -2.68
C ASP A 169 8.14 11.74 -4.15
N GLY A 170 7.39 10.85 -4.75
CA GLY A 170 6.92 10.98 -6.13
C GLY A 170 5.79 12.00 -6.29
N LYS A 171 5.62 12.51 -7.52
CA LYS A 171 4.49 13.38 -7.84
C LYS A 171 3.17 12.67 -7.57
N ILE A 172 2.31 13.32 -6.79
CA ILE A 172 1.03 12.78 -6.33
C ILE A 172 0.01 12.85 -7.45
N LEU A 173 -0.67 11.74 -7.71
CA LEU A 173 -1.83 11.68 -8.59
C LEU A 173 -3.08 12.09 -7.83
N TYR A 174 -3.33 11.45 -6.69
CA TYR A 174 -4.45 11.79 -5.80
C TYR A 174 -4.28 11.12 -4.44
N HIS A 175 -5.03 11.62 -3.47
CA HIS A 175 -5.18 10.97 -2.16
C HIS A 175 -6.44 10.13 -2.10
N VAL A 176 -6.42 9.12 -1.23
CA VAL A 176 -7.59 8.27 -0.93
C VAL A 176 -7.86 8.32 0.56
N ILE A 177 -9.09 8.63 0.91
CA ILE A 177 -9.59 8.65 2.29
C ILE A 177 -10.83 7.77 2.41
N THR A 178 -11.17 7.36 3.62
CA THR A 178 -12.40 6.63 3.90
C THR A 178 -13.09 7.20 5.15
N ASN A 179 -14.32 6.82 5.38
CA ASN A 179 -15.03 7.24 6.59
C ASN A 179 -14.33 6.71 7.84
N PHE A 180 -14.28 7.53 8.88
CA PHE A 180 -13.71 7.14 10.17
C PHE A 180 -14.42 5.91 10.74
N ASN A 181 -13.64 4.98 11.26
CA ASN A 181 -14.13 3.82 11.99
C ASN A 181 -13.52 3.82 13.40
N LYS A 182 -14.35 3.58 14.43
CA LYS A 182 -13.91 3.53 15.84
C LYS A 182 -12.92 2.40 16.10
N ASP A 183 -13.03 1.27 15.38
CA ASP A 183 -11.99 0.25 15.37
C ASP A 183 -10.85 0.70 14.45
N LEU A 184 -9.74 1.11 15.05
CA LEU A 184 -8.59 1.68 14.33
C LEU A 184 -7.89 0.67 13.42
N PHE A 185 -8.00 -0.63 13.70
CA PHE A 185 -7.46 -1.68 12.84
C PHE A 185 -8.33 -1.85 11.58
N LEU A 186 -9.64 -1.89 11.75
CA LEU A 186 -10.58 -1.90 10.63
C LEU A 186 -10.47 -0.63 9.81
N TYR A 187 -10.35 0.54 10.46
CA TYR A 187 -10.17 1.82 9.77
C TYR A 187 -8.99 1.78 8.81
N SER A 188 -7.83 1.31 9.29
CA SER A 188 -6.64 1.16 8.45
C SER A 188 -6.86 0.20 7.29
N MET A 189 -7.54 -0.93 7.50
CA MET A 189 -7.81 -1.91 6.42
C MET A 189 -8.85 -1.44 5.42
N LEU A 190 -9.88 -0.74 5.85
CA LEU A 190 -10.85 -0.08 4.96
C LEU A 190 -10.16 0.90 4.02
N THR A 191 -9.19 1.66 4.53
CA THR A 191 -8.39 2.58 3.70
C THR A 191 -7.59 1.84 2.62
N VAL A 192 -7.03 0.66 2.94
CA VAL A 192 -6.36 -0.18 1.93
C VAL A 192 -7.36 -0.62 0.85
N LYS A 193 -8.55 -1.06 1.25
CA LYS A 193 -9.61 -1.47 0.30
C LYS A 193 -10.01 -0.31 -0.60
N SER A 194 -10.22 0.87 -0.02
CA SER A 194 -10.53 2.09 -0.77
C SER A 194 -9.45 2.46 -1.78
N ALA A 195 -8.17 2.34 -1.41
CA ALA A 195 -7.05 2.60 -2.31
C ALA A 195 -7.05 1.65 -3.52
N ILE A 196 -7.23 0.36 -3.28
CA ILE A 196 -7.28 -0.66 -4.34
C ILE A 196 -8.47 -0.43 -5.28
N LEU A 197 -9.66 -0.20 -4.72
CA LEU A 197 -10.86 0.04 -5.53
C LEU A 197 -10.79 1.36 -6.29
N SER A 198 -10.17 2.39 -5.73
CA SER A 198 -9.97 3.67 -6.42
C SER A 198 -9.09 3.55 -7.65
N ILE A 199 -7.95 2.84 -7.53
CA ILE A 199 -7.03 2.66 -8.67
C ILE A 199 -7.66 1.78 -9.74
N LYS A 200 -8.34 0.67 -9.34
CA LYS A 200 -9.11 -0.15 -10.28
C LYS A 200 -10.11 0.70 -11.07
N LYS A 201 -10.96 1.48 -10.37
CA LYS A 201 -11.98 2.33 -11.00
C LYS A 201 -11.35 3.33 -11.96
N LYS A 202 -10.27 4.03 -11.56
CA LYS A 202 -9.61 5.04 -12.40
C LYS A 202 -8.92 4.44 -13.62
N ILE A 203 -8.42 3.22 -13.53
CA ILE A 203 -7.86 2.48 -14.69
C ILE A 203 -9.00 2.07 -15.62
N GLN A 204 -10.06 1.47 -15.09
CA GLN A 204 -11.23 1.03 -15.86
C GLN A 204 -11.91 2.17 -16.64
N GLU A 205 -11.96 3.37 -16.04
CA GLU A 205 -12.50 4.57 -16.64
C GLU A 205 -11.48 5.37 -17.49
N ASN A 206 -10.27 4.83 -17.72
CA ASN A 206 -9.14 5.51 -18.36
C ASN A 206 -8.72 6.85 -17.70
N LYS A 207 -9.28 7.18 -16.55
CA LYS A 207 -9.01 8.44 -15.82
C LYS A 207 -7.60 8.50 -15.24
N ILE A 208 -6.96 7.35 -15.01
CA ILE A 208 -5.59 7.32 -14.45
C ILE A 208 -4.59 8.02 -15.37
N PHE A 209 -4.81 7.97 -16.69
CA PHE A 209 -3.91 8.55 -17.68
C PHE A 209 -4.07 10.07 -17.83
N THR A 210 -5.22 10.63 -17.43
CA THR A 210 -5.53 12.06 -17.56
C THR A 210 -5.19 12.87 -16.30
N ILE A 211 -4.82 12.21 -15.21
CA ILE A 211 -4.46 12.90 -13.96
C ILE A 211 -3.10 13.56 -14.13
N LYS A 212 -3.06 14.90 -14.05
CA LYS A 212 -1.81 15.67 -13.99
C LYS A 212 -1.13 15.45 -12.62
N PRO A 213 0.08 14.83 -12.58
CA PRO A 213 0.79 14.61 -11.33
C PRO A 213 1.26 15.92 -10.71
N THR A 214 1.09 16.09 -9.41
CA THR A 214 1.34 17.35 -8.69
C THR A 214 2.31 17.12 -7.53
N HIS A 215 3.20 18.07 -7.28
CA HIS A 215 3.94 18.14 -6.01
C HIS A 215 3.07 18.79 -4.94
N SER A 216 3.27 18.37 -3.69
CA SER A 216 2.67 19.02 -2.54
C SER A 216 3.73 19.78 -1.75
N ASN A 217 3.45 21.03 -1.43
CA ASN A 217 4.33 21.91 -0.64
C ASN A 217 4.00 21.84 0.86
N GLN A 218 3.16 20.88 1.28
CA GLN A 218 2.79 20.75 2.68
C GLN A 218 3.95 20.21 3.53
N LYS A 219 4.03 20.70 4.77
CA LYS A 219 5.08 20.28 5.74
C LYS A 219 4.91 18.80 6.10
N ILE A 220 6.03 18.08 6.14
CA ILE A 220 6.10 16.72 6.66
C ILE A 220 5.83 16.77 8.17
N LEU A 221 4.82 16.04 8.65
CA LEU A 221 4.54 15.87 10.09
C LEU A 221 5.38 14.75 10.68
N ARG A 222 5.57 13.67 9.90
CA ARG A 222 6.38 12.53 10.34
C ARG A 222 7.01 11.80 9.16
N TYR A 223 8.29 11.46 9.32
CA TYR A 223 9.00 10.52 8.47
C TYR A 223 9.43 9.34 9.35
N SER A 224 8.81 8.18 9.18
CA SER A 224 8.98 7.02 10.05
C SER A 224 9.73 5.88 9.37
N PHE A 225 10.54 5.19 10.16
CA PHE A 225 11.34 4.03 9.74
C PHE A 225 10.89 2.77 10.47
N LYS A 226 11.28 1.61 9.96
CA LYS A 226 10.93 0.31 10.57
C LYS A 226 11.38 0.21 12.05
N LYS A 227 12.52 0.82 12.42
CA LYS A 227 13.04 0.86 13.79
C LYS A 227 12.16 1.61 14.77
N ASP A 228 11.35 2.56 14.30
CA ASP A 228 10.47 3.38 15.15
C ASP A 228 9.26 2.57 15.65
N PHE A 229 8.91 1.50 14.93
CA PHE A 229 7.80 0.61 15.29
C PHE A 229 8.24 -0.32 16.44
N SER A 230 7.91 0.06 17.66
CA SER A 230 8.36 -0.58 18.89
C SER A 230 7.20 -0.96 19.83
N SER A 231 7.48 -1.77 20.85
CA SER A 231 6.50 -2.10 21.89
C SER A 231 5.98 -0.86 22.60
N THR A 232 6.82 0.15 22.79
CA THR A 232 6.43 1.44 23.40
C THR A 232 5.46 2.20 22.49
N ALA A 233 5.72 2.25 21.18
CA ALA A 233 4.81 2.87 20.22
C ALA A 233 3.44 2.15 20.18
N ILE A 234 3.43 0.82 20.25
CA ILE A 234 2.19 0.03 20.31
C ILE A 234 1.40 0.28 21.59
N LYS A 235 2.09 0.39 22.75
CA LYS A 235 1.43 0.79 24.00
C LYS A 235 0.77 2.17 23.89
N LYS A 236 1.43 3.13 23.23
CA LYS A 236 0.83 4.44 22.93
C LYS A 236 -0.39 4.29 22.01
N PHE A 237 -0.29 3.50 20.96
CA PHE A 237 -1.41 3.24 20.03
C PHE A 237 -2.64 2.69 20.75
N TYR A 238 -2.50 1.74 21.66
CA TYR A 238 -3.62 1.20 22.44
C TYR A 238 -4.31 2.21 23.37
N LYS A 239 -3.61 3.29 23.71
CA LYS A 239 -4.14 4.39 24.53
C LYS A 239 -4.77 5.52 23.67
N VAL A 240 -4.72 5.41 22.35
CA VAL A 240 -5.29 6.43 21.45
C VAL A 240 -6.81 6.50 21.63
N LYS A 241 -7.29 7.69 21.95
CA LYS A 241 -8.70 8.05 21.94
C LYS A 241 -8.89 9.18 20.92
N ILE A 242 -9.67 8.92 19.89
CA ILE A 242 -10.04 9.91 18.87
C ILE A 242 -11.33 10.58 19.31
N ASN A 243 -11.31 11.89 19.47
CA ASN A 243 -12.45 12.68 19.86
C ASN A 243 -12.99 13.53 18.69
N LYS A 244 -14.12 14.22 18.88
CA LYS A 244 -14.75 15.06 17.85
C LYS A 244 -13.80 16.14 17.32
N LYS A 245 -12.98 16.78 18.18
CA LYS A 245 -12.00 17.80 17.81
C LYS A 245 -10.95 17.23 16.83
N ASP A 246 -10.51 15.99 17.03
CA ASP A 246 -9.54 15.37 16.13
C ASP A 246 -10.14 15.13 14.72
N LEU A 247 -11.44 14.83 14.64
CA LEU A 247 -12.15 14.58 13.37
C LEU A 247 -12.47 15.87 12.59
N THR A 248 -12.45 17.04 13.25
CA THR A 248 -12.74 18.32 12.59
C THR A 248 -11.50 19.00 12.00
N LYS A 249 -10.29 18.48 12.26
CA LYS A 249 -9.05 19.00 11.69
C LYS A 249 -9.09 18.95 10.17
N LYS A 250 -8.74 20.08 9.51
CA LYS A 250 -8.69 20.19 8.06
C LYS A 250 -7.26 20.08 7.56
N TYR A 251 -7.07 19.38 6.45
CA TYR A 251 -5.79 19.22 5.79
C TYR A 251 -5.96 19.41 4.28
N SER A 252 -4.93 19.94 3.64
CA SER A 252 -4.91 20.09 2.18
C SER A 252 -4.62 18.73 1.53
N LEU A 253 -5.58 18.22 0.79
CA LEU A 253 -5.47 16.95 0.07
C LEU A 253 -5.51 17.19 -1.43
N ILE A 254 -4.75 16.41 -2.20
CA ILE A 254 -4.71 16.49 -3.66
C ILE A 254 -5.78 15.56 -4.22
N LYS A 255 -6.78 16.14 -4.92
CA LYS A 255 -7.86 15.40 -5.62
C LYS A 255 -8.39 14.21 -4.81
N PRO A 256 -8.89 14.41 -3.59
CA PRO A 256 -9.24 13.30 -2.69
C PRO A 256 -10.31 12.42 -3.30
N PHE A 257 -10.06 11.11 -3.29
CA PHE A 257 -11.06 10.09 -3.57
C PHE A 257 -11.60 9.55 -2.25
N LYS A 258 -12.91 9.47 -2.16
CA LYS A 258 -13.62 8.89 -1.03
C LYS A 258 -14.60 7.85 -1.56
N LEU A 259 -14.57 6.65 -0.97
CA LEU A 259 -15.54 5.57 -1.22
C LEU A 259 -16.77 5.80 -0.38
#